data_8a6c475231f2d44be546cb62f76c50ee
#
_entry.id   8a6c475231f2d44be546cb62f76c50ee
#
_cell.length_a   1.000
_cell.length_b   1.000
_cell.length_c   1.000
_cell.angle_alpha   90.00
_cell.angle_beta   90.00
_cell.angle_gamma   90.00
#
_symmetry.space_group_name_H-M   'P 1'
#
loop_
_entity.id
_entity.type
_entity.pdbx_description
1 polymer ?
#
loop_
_entity_poly.entity_id
_entity_poly.type
_entity_poly.pdbx_seq_one_letter_code
_entity_poly.pdbx_strand_id
1 'polypeptide(L)'
;MQDPYQVIHDTTFRLLKKAATELPKDVKEALHAAAERETNKMAKTQLSAILTNIEIAETGVPMCQDTGIMIFYVKVGHKFPFIGEIKNAIEQAVRKATAEVPLRPNAVNPIAGGNSGDNTGVKIPWINWEIVDGDSLEVTAFPKGGGSENVCIVGMLKPGVGLKGVKKLVVDNVMSYMGEACAPNIIGVGIGGGSDIAIKIAKQQLLRPLNDRHPEPEVAKIEQELMEAINASGIGPMGLGGDTTVLGVKVDYAMRHPASLPVGVAVQCWAARQSKAIISKDLKVTYVTHPVEGK
;
A
#
# COMPACT_ATOMS: atom_id res chain seq x y z
N MET A 1 -28.01 -9.04 20.04
CA MET A 1 -27.51 -8.42 18.80
C MET A 1 -26.04 -8.14 18.98
N GLN A 2 -25.21 -8.36 17.98
CA GLN A 2 -23.80 -7.96 18.03
C GLN A 2 -23.71 -6.43 18.11
N ASP A 3 -22.73 -5.92 18.88
CA ASP A 3 -22.45 -4.50 18.95
C ASP A 3 -21.70 -4.05 17.67
N PRO A 4 -22.24 -3.14 16.85
CA PRO A 4 -21.62 -2.69 15.63
C PRO A 4 -20.23 -2.07 15.84
N TYR A 5 -20.07 -1.28 16.89
CA TYR A 5 -18.79 -0.71 17.27
C TYR A 5 -17.76 -1.82 17.50
N GLN A 6 -18.08 -2.82 18.30
CA GLN A 6 -17.17 -3.92 18.63
C GLN A 6 -16.79 -4.74 17.39
N VAL A 7 -17.74 -5.00 16.47
CA VAL A 7 -17.45 -5.73 15.22
C VAL A 7 -16.49 -4.92 14.33
N ILE A 8 -16.70 -3.62 14.17
CA ILE A 8 -15.81 -2.77 13.36
C ILE A 8 -14.44 -2.67 14.00
N HIS A 9 -14.38 -2.45 15.32
CA HIS A 9 -13.15 -2.39 16.10
C HIS A 9 -12.32 -3.67 15.97
N ASP A 10 -12.91 -4.84 16.25
CA ASP A 10 -12.18 -6.12 16.25
C ASP A 10 -11.75 -6.53 14.84
N THR A 11 -12.58 -6.22 13.83
CA THR A 11 -12.21 -6.37 12.42
C THR A 11 -11.00 -5.51 12.09
N THR A 12 -11.03 -4.23 12.44
CA THR A 12 -9.92 -3.29 12.17
C THR A 12 -8.64 -3.71 12.90
N PHE A 13 -8.74 -4.10 14.17
CA PHE A 13 -7.60 -4.65 14.92
C PHE A 13 -6.98 -5.85 14.20
N ARG A 14 -7.80 -6.80 13.76
CA ARG A 14 -7.33 -7.97 13.02
C ARG A 14 -6.68 -7.58 11.68
N LEU A 15 -7.24 -6.61 10.95
CA LEU A 15 -6.64 -6.10 9.71
C LEU A 15 -5.24 -5.52 9.96
N LEU A 16 -5.06 -4.73 11.02
CA LEU A 16 -3.76 -4.16 11.39
C LEU A 16 -2.75 -5.26 11.76
N LYS A 17 -3.17 -6.24 12.56
CA LYS A 17 -2.34 -7.37 12.91
C LYS A 17 -1.89 -8.12 11.65
N LYS A 18 -2.82 -8.50 10.78
CA LYS A 18 -2.52 -9.21 9.53
C LYS A 18 -1.61 -8.38 8.62
N ALA A 19 -1.90 -7.10 8.41
CA ALA A 19 -1.05 -6.24 7.61
C ALA A 19 0.39 -6.11 8.17
N ALA A 20 0.59 -6.21 9.48
CA ALA A 20 1.91 -6.14 10.09
C ALA A 20 2.69 -7.46 10.06
N THR A 21 2.00 -8.60 10.07
CA THR A 21 2.61 -9.93 10.26
C THR A 21 2.52 -10.85 9.04
N GLU A 22 1.70 -10.51 8.05
CA GLU A 22 1.47 -11.34 6.86
C GLU A 22 1.42 -10.48 5.61
N LEU A 23 2.02 -10.95 4.51
CA LEU A 23 1.84 -10.34 3.20
C LEU A 23 0.63 -10.94 2.47
N PRO A 24 -0.02 -10.16 1.60
CA PRO A 24 -0.98 -10.71 0.64
C PRO A 24 -0.36 -11.86 -0.17
N LYS A 25 -1.19 -12.85 -0.50
CA LYS A 25 -0.74 -14.08 -1.17
C LYS A 25 0.00 -13.79 -2.49
N ASP A 26 -0.53 -12.90 -3.31
CA ASP A 26 0.03 -12.50 -4.59
C ASP A 26 1.43 -11.84 -4.45
N VAL A 27 1.66 -11.10 -3.38
CA VAL A 27 2.97 -10.50 -3.07
C VAL A 27 3.97 -11.58 -2.65
N LYS A 28 3.56 -12.55 -1.83
CA LYS A 28 4.41 -13.68 -1.45
C LYS A 28 4.80 -14.50 -2.68
N GLU A 29 3.83 -14.84 -3.53
CA GLU A 29 4.05 -15.58 -4.77
C GLU A 29 5.01 -14.81 -5.71
N ALA A 30 4.86 -13.49 -5.83
CA ALA A 30 5.75 -12.67 -6.65
C ALA A 30 7.19 -12.64 -6.11
N LEU A 31 7.38 -12.62 -4.78
CA LEU A 31 8.70 -12.67 -4.16
C LEU A 31 9.36 -14.05 -4.35
N HIS A 32 8.62 -15.15 -4.21
CA HIS A 32 9.13 -16.49 -4.51
C HIS A 32 9.54 -16.61 -5.98
N ALA A 33 8.68 -16.20 -6.90
CA ALA A 33 9.00 -16.20 -8.33
C ALA A 33 10.20 -15.30 -8.67
N ALA A 34 10.38 -14.19 -7.96
CA ALA A 34 11.57 -13.35 -8.10
C ALA A 34 12.84 -14.08 -7.65
N ALA A 35 12.80 -14.77 -6.50
CA ALA A 35 13.95 -15.53 -5.99
C ALA A 35 14.35 -16.69 -6.90
N GLU A 36 13.37 -17.38 -7.51
CA GLU A 36 13.61 -18.49 -8.43
C GLU A 36 14.31 -18.05 -9.73
N ARG A 37 13.84 -16.94 -10.34
CA ARG A 37 14.37 -16.42 -11.61
C ARG A 37 15.61 -15.56 -11.49
N GLU A 38 15.94 -15.08 -10.28
CA GLU A 38 17.09 -14.19 -10.06
C GLU A 38 18.40 -14.87 -10.46
N THR A 39 19.27 -14.14 -11.14
CA THR A 39 20.56 -14.67 -11.61
C THR A 39 21.74 -14.19 -10.76
N ASN A 40 21.62 -13.00 -10.16
CA ASN A 40 22.66 -12.41 -9.33
C ASN A 40 22.72 -13.09 -7.95
N LYS A 41 23.90 -13.58 -7.56
CA LYS A 41 24.10 -14.30 -6.29
C LYS A 41 23.78 -13.43 -5.05
N MET A 42 24.16 -12.16 -5.06
CA MET A 42 23.89 -11.23 -3.95
C MET A 42 22.38 -10.98 -3.82
N ALA A 43 21.70 -10.73 -4.95
CA ALA A 43 20.26 -10.56 -4.99
C ALA A 43 19.50 -11.81 -4.50
N LYS A 44 19.94 -13.01 -4.88
CA LYS A 44 19.39 -14.27 -4.33
C LYS A 44 19.49 -14.33 -2.81
N THR A 45 20.64 -13.94 -2.25
CA THR A 45 20.83 -13.91 -0.80
C THR A 45 19.86 -12.93 -0.14
N GLN A 46 19.65 -11.75 -0.74
CA GLN A 46 18.70 -10.76 -0.20
C GLN A 46 17.26 -11.25 -0.29
N LEU A 47 16.85 -11.82 -1.42
CA LEU A 47 15.50 -12.37 -1.56
C LEU A 47 15.27 -13.54 -0.59
N SER A 48 16.24 -14.41 -0.39
CA SER A 48 16.17 -15.48 0.62
C SER A 48 15.99 -14.91 2.04
N ALA A 49 16.74 -13.86 2.39
CA ALA A 49 16.59 -13.21 3.69
C ALA A 49 15.20 -12.56 3.85
N ILE A 50 14.65 -11.95 2.79
CA ILE A 50 13.29 -11.41 2.78
C ILE A 50 12.26 -12.53 3.00
N LEU A 51 12.38 -13.65 2.29
CA LEU A 51 11.47 -14.79 2.43
C LEU A 51 11.52 -15.40 3.84
N THR A 52 12.71 -15.60 4.39
CA THR A 52 12.89 -16.06 5.78
C THR A 52 12.26 -15.09 6.78
N ASN A 53 12.40 -13.77 6.55
CA ASN A 53 11.74 -12.75 7.39
C ASN A 53 10.22 -12.87 7.35
N ILE A 54 9.64 -13.12 6.16
CA ILE A 54 8.19 -13.32 6.01
C ILE A 54 7.72 -14.55 6.80
N GLU A 55 8.43 -15.67 6.71
CA GLU A 55 8.13 -16.88 7.48
C GLU A 55 8.15 -16.63 9.00
N ILE A 56 9.15 -15.88 9.47
CA ILE A 56 9.24 -15.49 10.88
C ILE A 56 8.06 -14.59 11.27
N ALA A 57 7.71 -13.61 10.41
CA ALA A 57 6.61 -12.69 10.69
C ALA A 57 5.26 -13.40 10.81
N GLU A 58 5.02 -14.45 10.05
CA GLU A 58 3.79 -15.28 10.10
C GLU A 58 3.61 -16.00 11.45
N THR A 59 4.65 -16.09 12.28
CA THR A 59 4.51 -16.55 13.67
C THR A 59 3.81 -15.54 14.59
N GLY A 60 3.51 -14.34 14.08
CA GLY A 60 2.75 -13.31 14.78
C GLY A 60 3.55 -12.08 15.21
N VAL A 61 4.77 -11.91 14.71
CA VAL A 61 5.62 -10.73 14.98
C VAL A 61 5.63 -9.78 13.77
N PRO A 62 5.76 -8.45 13.96
CA PRO A 62 5.85 -7.52 12.84
C PRO A 62 7.03 -7.82 11.90
N MET A 63 6.79 -7.86 10.59
CA MET A 63 7.80 -8.17 9.58
C MET A 63 8.90 -7.10 9.41
N CYS A 64 8.70 -5.91 9.97
CA CYS A 64 9.65 -4.81 9.89
C CYS A 64 9.55 -3.95 11.15
N GLN A 65 10.68 -3.39 11.58
CA GLN A 65 10.72 -2.41 12.69
C GLN A 65 9.91 -1.14 12.37
N ASP A 66 9.86 -0.73 11.10
CA ASP A 66 8.96 0.33 10.62
C ASP A 66 7.60 -0.30 10.34
N THR A 67 6.69 -0.22 11.31
CA THR A 67 5.32 -0.72 11.17
C THR A 67 4.38 0.26 10.45
N GLY A 68 4.91 1.40 10.01
CA GLY A 68 4.22 2.38 9.19
C GLY A 68 3.39 3.40 9.96
N ILE A 69 2.95 4.44 9.23
CA ILE A 69 1.90 5.36 9.67
C ILE A 69 0.53 4.79 9.29
N MET A 70 -0.46 4.95 10.16
CA MET A 70 -1.77 4.31 10.01
C MET A 70 -2.64 5.05 8.98
N ILE A 71 -2.81 4.44 7.82
CA ILE A 71 -3.69 4.91 6.74
C ILE A 71 -4.77 3.86 6.50
N PHE A 72 -6.00 4.34 6.31
CA PHE A 72 -7.14 3.50 5.95
C PHE A 72 -7.81 4.00 4.67
N TYR A 73 -8.33 3.07 3.90
CA TYR A 73 -9.28 3.33 2.83
C TYR A 73 -10.60 2.68 3.22
N VAL A 74 -11.63 3.50 3.30
CA VAL A 74 -12.95 3.09 3.77
C VAL A 74 -13.96 3.41 2.67
N LYS A 75 -14.56 2.35 2.10
CA LYS A 75 -15.72 2.48 1.22
C LYS A 75 -16.97 2.14 2.02
N VAL A 76 -17.84 3.12 2.17
CA VAL A 76 -19.07 2.96 2.94
C VAL A 76 -20.29 3.05 2.03
N GLY A 77 -21.09 2.00 2.03
CA GLY A 77 -22.39 1.98 1.36
C GLY A 77 -23.31 3.03 1.96
N HIS A 78 -23.96 3.84 1.14
CA HIS A 78 -24.85 4.92 1.61
C HIS A 78 -26.03 4.41 2.47
N LYS A 79 -26.34 3.11 2.44
CA LYS A 79 -27.33 2.45 3.29
C LYS A 79 -26.74 1.67 4.46
N PHE A 80 -25.43 1.77 4.70
CA PHE A 80 -24.81 1.12 5.85
C PHE A 80 -25.25 1.82 7.15
N PRO A 81 -25.88 1.11 8.11
CA PRO A 81 -26.59 1.78 9.20
C PRO A 81 -25.68 2.31 10.32
N PHE A 82 -24.38 1.92 10.37
CA PHE A 82 -23.51 2.20 11.51
C PHE A 82 -22.35 3.14 11.18
N ILE A 83 -22.59 4.12 10.31
CA ILE A 83 -21.55 5.07 9.83
C ILE A 83 -20.91 5.84 11.00
N GLY A 84 -21.73 6.21 12.01
CA GLY A 84 -21.27 6.95 13.19
C GLY A 84 -20.21 6.23 14.03
N GLU A 85 -20.16 4.92 13.99
CA GLU A 85 -19.24 4.10 14.80
C GLU A 85 -17.85 3.95 14.16
N ILE A 86 -17.73 4.12 12.84
CA ILE A 86 -16.55 3.69 12.06
C ILE A 86 -15.28 4.40 12.54
N LYS A 87 -15.30 5.73 12.64
CA LYS A 87 -14.11 6.51 12.97
C LYS A 87 -13.55 6.14 14.35
N ASN A 88 -14.42 6.14 15.36
CA ASN A 88 -14.01 5.83 16.72
C ASN A 88 -13.51 4.37 16.84
N ALA A 89 -14.20 3.42 16.23
CA ALA A 89 -13.78 2.03 16.22
C ALA A 89 -12.39 1.84 15.58
N ILE A 90 -12.11 2.51 14.46
CA ILE A 90 -10.78 2.49 13.82
C ILE A 90 -9.71 3.09 14.74
N GLU A 91 -9.95 4.26 15.35
CA GLU A 91 -9.00 4.91 16.24
C GLU A 91 -8.66 4.04 17.45
N GLN A 92 -9.66 3.43 18.10
CA GLN A 92 -9.41 2.55 19.25
C GLN A 92 -8.73 1.23 18.83
N ALA A 93 -9.05 0.70 17.66
CA ALA A 93 -8.35 -0.47 17.13
C ALA A 93 -6.86 -0.19 16.84
N VAL A 94 -6.51 1.03 16.39
CA VAL A 94 -5.11 1.45 16.22
C VAL A 94 -4.38 1.49 17.56
N ARG A 95 -4.97 2.07 18.61
CA ARG A 95 -4.40 2.08 19.97
C ARG A 95 -4.13 0.68 20.48
N LYS A 96 -5.13 -0.19 20.37
CA LYS A 96 -5.04 -1.60 20.78
C LYS A 96 -3.96 -2.34 19.98
N ALA A 97 -3.91 -2.16 18.66
CA ALA A 97 -2.92 -2.82 17.82
C ALA A 97 -1.50 -2.32 18.13
N THR A 98 -1.33 -1.05 18.45
CA THR A 98 -0.02 -0.52 18.86
C THR A 98 0.51 -1.22 20.11
N ALA A 99 -0.35 -1.50 21.09
CA ALA A 99 0.04 -2.16 22.33
C ALA A 99 0.23 -3.69 22.18
N GLU A 100 -0.71 -4.36 21.48
CA GLU A 100 -0.81 -5.82 21.51
C GLU A 100 -0.09 -6.53 20.34
N VAL A 101 0.13 -5.86 19.18
CA VAL A 101 0.82 -6.49 18.03
C VAL A 101 2.34 -6.45 18.07
N PRO A 102 3.09 -5.87 18.91
CA PRO A 102 3.30 -4.48 19.31
C PRO A 102 3.85 -3.63 18.13
N LEU A 103 3.06 -2.71 17.65
CA LEU A 103 3.48 -1.81 16.58
C LEU A 103 4.39 -0.71 17.14
N ARG A 104 5.40 -0.31 16.37
CA ARG A 104 6.20 0.85 16.71
C ARG A 104 5.33 2.12 16.66
N PRO A 105 5.33 2.99 17.68
CA PRO A 105 4.62 4.26 17.61
C PRO A 105 5.35 5.22 16.66
N ASN A 106 4.76 5.43 15.47
CA ASN A 106 5.35 6.24 14.39
C ASN A 106 4.66 7.61 14.22
N ALA A 107 3.57 7.89 14.97
CA ALA A 107 2.86 9.15 14.88
C ALA A 107 3.57 10.23 15.71
N VAL A 108 4.39 11.04 15.06
CA VAL A 108 5.16 12.13 15.65
C VAL A 108 4.54 13.47 15.28
N ASN A 109 4.44 14.39 16.25
CA ASN A 109 4.05 15.76 15.96
C ASN A 109 5.18 16.48 15.20
N PRO A 110 4.98 16.92 13.95
CA PRO A 110 6.05 17.49 13.14
C PRO A 110 6.52 18.87 13.60
N ILE A 111 5.75 19.53 14.47
CA ILE A 111 6.06 20.87 14.99
C ILE A 111 6.73 20.77 16.37
N ALA A 112 6.12 20.03 17.29
CA ALA A 112 6.58 19.92 18.67
C ALA A 112 7.51 18.74 18.93
N GLY A 113 7.67 17.80 17.99
CA GLY A 113 8.52 16.61 18.12
C GLY A 113 7.99 15.53 19.08
N GLY A 114 6.80 15.71 19.66
CA GLY A 114 6.20 14.72 20.58
C GLY A 114 5.60 13.53 19.85
N ASN A 115 5.66 12.34 20.47
CA ASN A 115 5.05 11.10 19.99
C ASN A 115 3.91 10.70 20.93
N SER A 116 2.75 10.34 20.38
CA SER A 116 1.60 9.91 21.18
C SER A 116 1.80 8.57 21.90
N GLY A 117 2.68 7.73 21.38
CA GLY A 117 2.92 6.38 21.90
C GLY A 117 1.93 5.32 21.44
N ASP A 118 0.83 5.71 20.76
CA ASP A 118 -0.28 4.83 20.40
C ASP A 118 -0.70 4.88 18.92
N ASN A 119 0.12 5.51 18.08
CA ASN A 119 -0.13 5.73 16.64
C ASN A 119 -1.41 6.55 16.32
N THR A 120 -1.90 7.34 17.28
CA THR A 120 -2.97 8.29 17.05
C THR A 120 -2.49 9.73 17.29
N GLY A 121 -3.20 10.71 16.76
CA GLY A 121 -2.85 12.12 16.92
C GLY A 121 -3.62 13.00 15.95
N VAL A 122 -3.15 14.23 15.75
CA VAL A 122 -3.80 15.17 14.83
C VAL A 122 -3.86 14.56 13.43
N LYS A 123 -5.08 14.27 12.94
CA LYS A 123 -5.37 13.63 11.64
C LYS A 123 -4.83 12.20 11.44
N ILE A 124 -4.28 11.55 12.45
CA ILE A 124 -3.83 10.16 12.40
C ILE A 124 -4.64 9.33 13.43
N PRO A 125 -5.15 8.16 12.99
CA PRO A 125 -5.05 7.52 11.69
C PRO A 125 -5.71 8.33 10.57
N TRP A 126 -5.08 8.34 9.38
CA TRP A 126 -5.67 9.00 8.22
C TRP A 126 -6.67 8.07 7.55
N ILE A 127 -7.92 8.51 7.40
CA ILE A 127 -9.00 7.73 6.79
C ILE A 127 -9.42 8.40 5.47
N ASN A 128 -9.20 7.70 4.37
CA ASN A 128 -9.72 8.05 3.05
C ASN A 128 -11.14 7.51 2.93
N TRP A 129 -12.11 8.41 2.86
CA TRP A 129 -13.52 8.06 2.76
C TRP A 129 -13.99 8.05 1.31
N GLU A 130 -14.77 7.02 0.95
CA GLU A 130 -15.49 6.93 -0.30
C GLU A 130 -16.92 6.45 -0.01
N ILE A 131 -17.93 7.22 -0.44
CA ILE A 131 -19.32 6.82 -0.33
C ILE A 131 -19.69 6.10 -1.63
N VAL A 132 -20.23 4.90 -1.51
CA VAL A 132 -20.58 4.03 -2.64
C VAL A 132 -22.02 3.56 -2.53
N ASP A 133 -22.55 3.00 -3.61
CA ASP A 133 -23.83 2.30 -3.59
C ASP A 133 -23.75 1.03 -2.74
N GLY A 134 -24.84 0.72 -2.03
CA GLY A 134 -24.96 -0.50 -1.22
C GLY A 134 -25.16 -0.25 0.27
N ASP A 135 -24.98 -1.31 1.05
CA ASP A 135 -25.27 -1.38 2.48
C ASP A 135 -24.16 -2.09 3.29
N SER A 136 -22.95 -2.11 2.74
CA SER A 136 -21.78 -2.71 3.37
C SER A 136 -20.68 -1.68 3.64
N LEU A 137 -19.75 -2.03 4.51
CA LEU A 137 -18.55 -1.30 4.83
C LEU A 137 -17.33 -2.10 4.38
N GLU A 138 -16.53 -1.56 3.45
CA GLU A 138 -15.20 -2.08 3.13
C GLU A 138 -14.14 -1.28 3.88
N VAL A 139 -13.27 -1.95 4.63
CA VAL A 139 -12.14 -1.36 5.32
C VAL A 139 -10.85 -1.98 4.82
N THR A 140 -9.94 -1.14 4.34
CA THR A 140 -8.57 -1.54 4.01
C THR A 140 -7.61 -0.82 4.96
N ALA A 141 -6.88 -1.58 5.78
CA ALA A 141 -5.76 -1.09 6.56
C ALA A 141 -4.51 -1.08 5.69
N PHE A 142 -3.83 0.07 5.64
CA PHE A 142 -2.63 0.29 4.83
C PHE A 142 -1.55 1.01 5.65
N PRO A 143 -0.87 0.31 6.59
CA PRO A 143 0.23 0.88 7.34
C PRO A 143 1.41 1.20 6.41
N LYS A 144 1.63 2.49 6.14
CA LYS A 144 2.60 2.95 5.13
C LYS A 144 3.94 3.27 5.76
N GLY A 145 4.98 2.53 5.36
CA GLY A 145 6.35 2.70 5.86
C GLY A 145 7.00 4.01 5.39
N GLY A 146 7.78 4.64 6.29
CA GLY A 146 8.42 5.94 6.06
C GLY A 146 9.47 5.92 4.94
N GLY A 147 10.31 4.90 4.87
CA GLY A 147 11.34 4.79 3.83
C GLY A 147 10.75 4.84 2.42
N SER A 148 9.73 4.04 2.16
CA SER A 148 9.04 4.06 0.86
C SER A 148 8.11 5.27 0.67
N GLU A 149 7.73 5.99 1.73
CA GLU A 149 6.99 7.24 1.62
C GLU A 149 7.88 8.39 1.19
N ASN A 150 9.12 8.44 1.69
CA ASN A 150 10.07 9.53 1.40
C ASN A 150 10.44 9.66 -0.08
N VAL A 151 10.29 8.58 -0.85
CA VAL A 151 10.63 8.55 -2.29
C VAL A 151 9.40 8.75 -3.20
N CYS A 152 8.22 8.96 -2.60
CA CYS A 152 7.01 9.32 -3.36
C CYS A 152 7.12 10.77 -3.87
N ILE A 153 6.65 11.01 -5.11
CA ILE A 153 6.72 12.34 -5.73
C ILE A 153 5.42 12.74 -6.41
N VAL A 154 5.26 14.03 -6.60
CA VAL A 154 4.27 14.62 -7.52
C VAL A 154 5.02 15.50 -8.53
N GLY A 155 4.93 15.16 -9.80
CA GLY A 155 5.48 15.95 -10.90
C GLY A 155 4.37 16.71 -11.63
N MET A 156 4.56 18.03 -11.82
CA MET A 156 3.67 18.85 -12.64
C MET A 156 4.31 19.02 -14.03
N LEU A 157 3.98 18.10 -14.93
CA LEU A 157 4.53 18.08 -16.27
C LEU A 157 3.82 19.07 -17.20
N LYS A 158 4.53 19.54 -18.23
CA LYS A 158 3.90 20.27 -19.32
C LYS A 158 3.16 19.27 -20.23
N PRO A 159 1.91 19.56 -20.65
CA PRO A 159 1.13 18.63 -21.47
C PRO A 159 1.81 18.13 -22.74
N GLY A 160 2.65 18.96 -23.36
CA GLY A 160 3.37 18.62 -24.59
C GLY A 160 4.36 17.47 -24.48
N VAL A 161 4.77 17.06 -23.26
CA VAL A 161 5.66 15.89 -23.09
C VAL A 161 4.93 14.55 -23.21
N GLY A 162 3.60 14.56 -23.07
CA GLY A 162 2.74 13.39 -23.23
C GLY A 162 3.13 12.20 -22.37
N LEU A 163 2.70 11.00 -22.75
CA LEU A 163 2.99 9.76 -22.02
C LEU A 163 4.48 9.42 -21.97
N LYS A 164 5.27 9.86 -22.95
CA LYS A 164 6.74 9.69 -22.92
C LYS A 164 7.34 10.41 -21.71
N GLY A 165 6.90 11.64 -21.44
CA GLY A 165 7.35 12.40 -20.27
C GLY A 165 6.88 11.78 -18.96
N VAL A 166 5.66 11.22 -18.91
CA VAL A 166 5.15 10.49 -17.74
C VAL A 166 6.03 9.28 -17.44
N LYS A 167 6.28 8.40 -18.41
CA LYS A 167 7.13 7.22 -18.23
C LYS A 167 8.54 7.61 -17.79
N LYS A 168 9.12 8.65 -18.41
CA LYS A 168 10.42 9.16 -18.01
C LYS A 168 10.45 9.61 -16.55
N LEU A 169 9.44 10.35 -16.08
CA LEU A 169 9.35 10.79 -14.68
C LEU A 169 9.35 9.61 -13.72
N VAL A 170 8.57 8.56 -14.02
CA VAL A 170 8.49 7.36 -13.18
C VAL A 170 9.83 6.64 -13.10
N VAL A 171 10.47 6.40 -14.25
CA VAL A 171 11.78 5.72 -14.30
C VAL A 171 12.85 6.57 -13.63
N ASP A 172 12.94 7.87 -13.93
CA ASP A 172 13.90 8.78 -13.31
C ASP A 172 13.76 8.82 -11.77
N ASN A 173 12.52 8.79 -11.27
CA ASN A 173 12.28 8.73 -9.82
C ASN A 173 12.88 7.45 -9.22
N VAL A 174 12.61 6.28 -9.82
CA VAL A 174 13.18 5.01 -9.32
C VAL A 174 14.70 5.03 -9.39
N MET A 175 15.28 5.53 -10.47
CA MET A 175 16.73 5.69 -10.61
C MET A 175 17.33 6.61 -9.56
N SER A 176 16.60 7.63 -9.10
CA SER A 176 17.10 8.60 -8.13
C SER A 176 17.21 8.07 -6.71
N TYR A 177 16.31 7.18 -6.29
CA TYR A 177 16.32 6.63 -4.93
C TYR A 177 16.96 5.24 -4.83
N MET A 178 17.11 4.53 -5.96
CA MET A 178 17.77 3.21 -6.01
C MET A 178 17.25 2.22 -4.94
N GLY A 179 18.07 1.85 -3.97
CA GLY A 179 17.74 0.90 -2.90
C GLY A 179 17.08 1.49 -1.66
N GLU A 180 16.93 2.82 -1.53
CA GLU A 180 16.43 3.48 -0.31
C GLU A 180 15.02 3.04 0.10
N ALA A 181 14.19 2.66 -0.87
CA ALA A 181 12.83 2.19 -0.62
C ALA A 181 12.73 0.69 -0.30
N CYS A 182 13.82 0.00 -0.01
CA CYS A 182 13.85 -1.44 0.26
C CYS A 182 13.20 -2.26 -0.88
N ALA A 183 13.81 -2.27 -2.06
CA ALA A 183 13.38 -3.04 -3.21
C ALA A 183 13.42 -4.57 -2.91
N PRO A 184 12.62 -5.42 -3.60
CA PRO A 184 11.77 -5.11 -4.75
C PRO A 184 10.53 -4.30 -4.37
N ASN A 185 10.26 -3.25 -5.15
CA ASN A 185 9.18 -2.33 -4.87
C ASN A 185 7.88 -2.68 -5.63
N ILE A 186 6.77 -2.11 -5.18
CA ILE A 186 5.54 -1.96 -5.96
C ILE A 186 5.37 -0.46 -6.22
N ILE A 187 5.15 -0.08 -7.48
CA ILE A 187 4.99 1.30 -7.89
C ILE A 187 3.55 1.58 -8.26
N GLY A 188 2.95 2.57 -7.63
CA GLY A 188 1.67 3.13 -8.03
C GLY A 188 1.87 4.43 -8.80
N VAL A 189 1.19 4.59 -9.92
CA VAL A 189 1.24 5.80 -10.75
C VAL A 189 -0.16 6.34 -10.94
N GLY A 190 -0.34 7.63 -10.65
CA GLY A 190 -1.58 8.34 -10.91
C GLY A 190 -1.34 9.47 -11.91
N ILE A 191 -2.14 9.52 -12.97
CA ILE A 191 -1.97 10.50 -14.05
C ILE A 191 -3.21 11.38 -14.15
N GLY A 192 -3.02 12.69 -14.18
CA GLY A 192 -4.13 13.62 -14.37
C GLY A 192 -4.79 14.11 -13.07
N GLY A 193 -6.00 14.64 -13.18
CA GLY A 193 -6.68 15.35 -12.08
C GLY A 193 -5.95 16.62 -11.67
N GLY A 194 -5.76 16.82 -10.38
CA GLY A 194 -4.90 17.80 -9.74
C GLY A 194 -3.67 17.13 -9.12
N SER A 195 -2.78 17.88 -8.51
CA SER A 195 -1.58 17.34 -7.83
C SER A 195 -1.95 16.40 -6.68
N ASP A 196 -2.98 16.74 -5.91
CA ASP A 196 -3.55 15.95 -4.83
C ASP A 196 -4.25 14.68 -5.35
N ILE A 197 -4.97 14.79 -6.47
CA ILE A 197 -5.69 13.67 -7.11
C ILE A 197 -4.65 12.68 -7.67
N ALA A 198 -3.63 13.14 -8.37
CA ALA A 198 -2.60 12.29 -8.96
C ALA A 198 -1.89 11.43 -7.91
N ILE A 199 -1.44 12.01 -6.80
CA ILE A 199 -0.77 11.23 -5.74
C ILE A 199 -1.74 10.34 -4.96
N LYS A 200 -3.00 10.75 -4.79
CA LYS A 200 -4.04 9.91 -4.19
C LYS A 200 -4.30 8.67 -5.04
N ILE A 201 -4.47 8.84 -6.36
CA ILE A 201 -4.61 7.72 -7.30
C ILE A 201 -3.38 6.81 -7.20
N ALA A 202 -2.17 7.37 -7.27
CA ALA A 202 -0.93 6.59 -7.18
C ALA A 202 -0.89 5.71 -5.90
N LYS A 203 -1.26 6.25 -4.74
CA LYS A 203 -1.33 5.48 -3.49
C LYS A 203 -2.42 4.41 -3.52
N GLN A 204 -3.56 4.68 -4.14
CA GLN A 204 -4.63 3.68 -4.30
C GLN A 204 -4.18 2.51 -5.18
N GLN A 205 -3.36 2.77 -6.20
CA GLN A 205 -2.83 1.73 -7.08
C GLN A 205 -1.92 0.73 -6.34
N LEU A 206 -1.28 1.13 -5.24
CA LEU A 206 -0.50 0.22 -4.40
C LEU A 206 -1.37 -0.85 -3.70
N LEU A 207 -2.68 -0.67 -3.66
CA LEU A 207 -3.63 -1.61 -3.05
C LEU A 207 -4.19 -2.64 -4.05
N ARG A 208 -3.92 -2.49 -5.35
CA ARG A 208 -4.34 -3.45 -6.37
C ARG A 208 -3.49 -4.72 -6.28
N PRO A 209 -4.10 -5.90 -6.42
CA PRO A 209 -3.37 -7.16 -6.50
C PRO A 209 -2.31 -7.13 -7.61
N LEU A 210 -1.17 -7.76 -7.38
CA LEU A 210 -0.08 -7.79 -8.37
C LEU A 210 -0.45 -8.54 -9.66
N ASN A 211 -1.29 -9.56 -9.55
CA ASN A 211 -1.81 -10.33 -10.68
C ASN A 211 -2.98 -9.66 -11.41
N ASP A 212 -3.53 -8.56 -10.87
CA ASP A 212 -4.55 -7.77 -11.55
C ASP A 212 -3.93 -6.92 -12.66
N ARG A 213 -4.57 -6.87 -13.82
CA ARG A 213 -4.22 -5.99 -14.94
C ARG A 213 -5.27 -4.91 -15.09
N HIS A 214 -4.86 -3.73 -15.51
CA HIS A 214 -5.81 -2.66 -15.77
C HIS A 214 -6.81 -3.09 -16.88
N PRO A 215 -8.12 -2.82 -16.72
CA PRO A 215 -9.12 -3.23 -17.70
C PRO A 215 -8.96 -2.56 -19.08
N GLU A 216 -8.36 -1.36 -19.11
CA GLU A 216 -8.01 -0.69 -20.36
C GLU A 216 -6.66 -1.20 -20.88
N PRO A 217 -6.60 -1.80 -22.08
CA PRO A 217 -5.38 -2.42 -22.61
C PRO A 217 -4.20 -1.45 -22.76
N GLU A 218 -4.49 -0.18 -23.07
CA GLU A 218 -3.44 0.84 -23.20
C GLU A 218 -2.78 1.16 -21.86
N VAL A 219 -3.55 1.21 -20.78
CA VAL A 219 -3.02 1.43 -19.44
C VAL A 219 -2.26 0.19 -18.96
N ALA A 220 -2.80 -1.02 -19.18
CA ALA A 220 -2.11 -2.27 -18.88
C ALA A 220 -0.76 -2.38 -19.62
N LYS A 221 -0.68 -1.87 -20.86
CA LYS A 221 0.58 -1.78 -21.62
C LYS A 221 1.58 -0.83 -20.96
N ILE A 222 1.12 0.31 -20.44
CA ILE A 222 2.00 1.25 -19.72
C ILE A 222 2.54 0.60 -18.44
N GLU A 223 1.72 -0.13 -17.68
CA GLU A 223 2.15 -0.91 -16.51
C GLU A 223 3.30 -1.86 -16.84
N GLN A 224 3.14 -2.62 -17.92
CA GLN A 224 4.14 -3.60 -18.38
C GLN A 224 5.44 -2.92 -18.84
N GLU A 225 5.34 -1.89 -19.70
CA GLU A 225 6.52 -1.17 -20.23
C GLU A 225 7.33 -0.49 -19.11
N LEU A 226 6.65 0.06 -18.09
CA LEU A 226 7.31 0.64 -16.93
C LEU A 226 8.01 -0.42 -16.08
N MET A 227 7.35 -1.55 -15.85
CA MET A 227 7.93 -2.66 -15.08
C MET A 227 9.19 -3.21 -15.76
N GLU A 228 9.14 -3.42 -17.08
CA GLU A 228 10.29 -3.88 -17.86
C GLU A 228 11.44 -2.88 -17.84
N ALA A 229 11.15 -1.59 -18.07
CA ALA A 229 12.16 -0.54 -18.06
C ALA A 229 12.85 -0.39 -16.69
N ILE A 230 12.09 -0.49 -15.60
CA ILE A 230 12.64 -0.38 -14.24
C ILE A 230 13.47 -1.63 -13.90
N ASN A 231 13.01 -2.83 -14.21
CA ASN A 231 13.78 -4.06 -13.96
C ASN A 231 15.05 -4.14 -14.81
N ALA A 232 15.02 -3.61 -16.03
CA ALA A 232 16.23 -3.49 -16.88
C ALA A 232 17.32 -2.59 -16.30
N SER A 233 17.02 -1.81 -15.26
CA SER A 233 18.00 -0.96 -14.56
C SER A 233 19.07 -1.77 -13.81
N GLY A 234 18.75 -2.99 -13.39
CA GLY A 234 19.63 -3.82 -12.59
C GLY A 234 19.87 -3.32 -11.16
N ILE A 235 19.06 -2.40 -10.63
CA ILE A 235 19.14 -1.94 -9.22
C ILE A 235 18.98 -3.12 -8.27
N GLY A 236 17.98 -3.97 -8.52
CA GLY A 236 17.78 -5.23 -7.81
C GLY A 236 17.35 -5.12 -6.36
N PRO A 237 17.18 -6.26 -5.68
CA PRO A 237 16.78 -6.32 -4.27
C PRO A 237 17.70 -5.50 -3.36
N MET A 238 17.11 -4.65 -2.54
CA MET A 238 17.79 -3.74 -1.60
C MET A 238 18.82 -2.79 -2.26
N GLY A 239 18.77 -2.62 -3.60
CA GLY A 239 19.72 -1.79 -4.34
C GLY A 239 21.10 -2.41 -4.52
N LEU A 240 21.24 -3.72 -4.33
CA LEU A 240 22.52 -4.43 -4.35
C LEU A 240 22.81 -5.14 -5.67
N GLY A 241 22.11 -4.76 -6.72
CA GLY A 241 22.16 -5.39 -8.03
C GLY A 241 21.21 -6.58 -8.16
N GLY A 242 20.79 -6.91 -9.38
CA GLY A 242 19.94 -8.05 -9.67
C GLY A 242 18.81 -7.75 -10.66
N ASP A 243 18.03 -8.78 -10.97
CA ASP A 243 17.04 -8.76 -12.05
C ASP A 243 15.68 -8.18 -11.61
N THR A 244 15.42 -8.14 -10.29
CA THR A 244 14.12 -7.71 -9.75
C THR A 244 14.22 -6.45 -8.90
N THR A 245 14.01 -5.30 -9.51
CA THR A 245 13.90 -3.99 -8.83
C THR A 245 12.46 -3.73 -8.36
N VAL A 246 11.47 -4.12 -9.18
CA VAL A 246 10.04 -4.00 -8.86
C VAL A 246 9.31 -5.32 -9.08
N LEU A 247 8.33 -5.60 -8.21
CA LEU A 247 7.40 -6.72 -8.34
C LEU A 247 6.25 -6.38 -9.28
N GLY A 248 5.90 -5.11 -9.39
CA GLY A 248 4.85 -4.63 -10.26
C GLY A 248 4.74 -3.12 -10.32
N VAL A 249 4.16 -2.64 -11.40
CA VAL A 249 3.76 -1.25 -11.58
C VAL A 249 2.26 -1.23 -11.85
N LYS A 250 1.52 -0.36 -11.15
CA LYS A 250 0.08 -0.19 -11.28
C LYS A 250 -0.21 1.25 -11.64
N VAL A 251 -0.98 1.47 -12.70
CA VAL A 251 -1.29 2.79 -13.25
C VAL A 251 -2.79 3.01 -13.27
N ASP A 252 -3.21 4.23 -12.98
CA ASP A 252 -4.57 4.69 -13.21
C ASP A 252 -4.57 6.19 -13.49
N TYR A 253 -5.69 6.74 -13.94
CA TYR A 253 -5.74 8.13 -14.35
C TYR A 253 -7.07 8.80 -14.04
N ALA A 254 -7.05 10.14 -14.05
CA ALA A 254 -8.23 10.98 -14.05
C ALA A 254 -8.15 11.98 -15.22
N MET A 255 -9.33 12.47 -15.64
CA MET A 255 -9.36 13.58 -16.59
C MET A 255 -8.61 14.78 -16.04
N ARG A 256 -7.88 15.51 -16.90
CA ARG A 256 -7.04 16.64 -16.52
C ARG A 256 -7.45 17.93 -17.21
N HIS A 257 -7.02 19.03 -16.64
CA HIS A 257 -7.08 20.30 -17.35
C HIS A 257 -6.13 20.29 -18.56
N PRO A 258 -6.52 20.82 -19.75
CA PRO A 258 -5.68 20.76 -20.96
C PRO A 258 -4.30 21.41 -20.79
N ALA A 259 -4.15 22.40 -19.89
CA ALA A 259 -2.89 23.08 -19.63
C ALA A 259 -2.02 22.45 -18.55
N SER A 260 -2.41 21.33 -17.93
CA SER A 260 -1.63 20.67 -16.88
C SER A 260 -1.56 19.16 -17.09
N LEU A 261 -0.46 18.53 -16.64
CA LEU A 261 -0.28 17.09 -16.64
C LEU A 261 0.37 16.67 -15.31
N PRO A 262 -0.42 16.64 -14.21
CA PRO A 262 0.08 16.14 -12.94
C PRO A 262 0.28 14.63 -12.98
N VAL A 263 1.36 14.17 -12.35
CA VAL A 263 1.71 12.76 -12.23
C VAL A 263 2.15 12.49 -10.80
N GLY A 264 1.46 11.59 -10.11
CA GLY A 264 1.87 11.06 -8.83
C GLY A 264 2.61 9.74 -9.00
N VAL A 265 3.69 9.56 -8.25
CA VAL A 265 4.39 8.28 -8.14
C VAL A 265 4.46 7.91 -6.67
N ALA A 266 3.83 6.82 -6.30
CA ALA A 266 3.85 6.28 -4.96
C ALA A 266 4.62 4.95 -4.95
N VAL A 267 5.41 4.73 -3.91
CA VAL A 267 6.29 3.56 -3.80
C VAL A 267 5.94 2.77 -2.57
N GLN A 268 5.89 1.45 -2.70
CA GLN A 268 5.76 0.51 -1.60
C GLN A 268 6.97 -0.42 -1.59
N CYS A 269 7.57 -0.65 -0.42
CA CYS A 269 8.69 -1.58 -0.26
C CYS A 269 8.23 -3.05 -0.38
N TRP A 270 9.17 -3.99 -0.38
CA TRP A 270 8.87 -5.43 -0.39
C TRP A 270 7.87 -5.85 0.70
N ALA A 271 7.91 -5.20 1.87
CA ALA A 271 6.93 -5.40 2.93
C ALA A 271 5.62 -4.66 2.60
N ALA A 272 4.90 -5.13 1.58
CA ALA A 272 3.69 -4.53 1.05
C ALA A 272 2.49 -4.78 1.98
N ARG A 273 2.50 -4.12 3.12
CA ARG A 273 1.52 -4.26 4.20
C ARG A 273 0.18 -3.71 3.79
N GLN A 274 -0.79 -4.58 3.64
CA GLN A 274 -2.21 -4.23 3.50
C GLN A 274 -3.09 -5.38 3.95
N SER A 275 -4.28 -5.05 4.46
CA SER A 275 -5.29 -6.05 4.75
C SER A 275 -6.68 -5.46 4.59
N LYS A 276 -7.61 -6.22 4.02
CA LYS A 276 -8.95 -5.78 3.63
C LYS A 276 -10.03 -6.72 4.15
N ALA A 277 -11.13 -6.13 4.65
CA ALA A 277 -12.35 -6.84 4.98
C ALA A 277 -13.60 -6.07 4.55
N ILE A 278 -14.69 -6.80 4.37
CA ILE A 278 -16.02 -6.27 4.11
C ILE A 278 -16.93 -6.67 5.28
N ILE A 279 -17.67 -5.70 5.82
CA ILE A 279 -18.66 -5.88 6.88
C ILE A 279 -20.03 -5.60 6.28
N SER A 280 -20.94 -6.57 6.29
CA SER A 280 -22.31 -6.36 5.82
C SER A 280 -23.14 -5.56 6.84
N LYS A 281 -24.31 -5.07 6.43
CA LYS A 281 -25.27 -4.43 7.35
C LYS A 281 -25.69 -5.33 8.52
N ASP A 282 -25.63 -6.66 8.34
CA ASP A 282 -25.95 -7.66 9.36
C ASP A 282 -24.71 -8.03 10.21
N LEU A 283 -23.65 -7.25 10.13
CA LEU A 283 -22.39 -7.38 10.86
C LEU A 283 -21.63 -8.69 10.58
N LYS A 284 -21.86 -9.32 9.43
CA LYS A 284 -21.04 -10.43 8.95
C LYS A 284 -19.76 -9.89 8.33
N VAL A 285 -18.60 -10.47 8.72
CA VAL A 285 -17.27 -10.05 8.27
C VAL A 285 -16.71 -11.05 7.27
N THR A 286 -16.26 -10.54 6.13
CA THR A 286 -15.51 -11.28 5.11
C THR A 286 -14.12 -10.70 4.96
N TYR A 287 -13.07 -11.47 5.26
CA TYR A 287 -11.68 -11.07 5.05
C TYR A 287 -11.27 -11.37 3.60
N VAL A 288 -10.82 -10.34 2.88
CA VAL A 288 -10.56 -10.41 1.44
C VAL A 288 -9.12 -10.80 1.13
N THR A 289 -8.14 -10.10 1.73
CA THR A 289 -6.71 -10.32 1.44
C THR A 289 -6.09 -11.45 2.25
N HIS A 290 -6.64 -11.75 3.42
CA HIS A 290 -6.19 -12.82 4.32
C HIS A 290 -7.42 -13.61 4.76
N PRO A 291 -7.98 -14.44 3.88
CA PRO A 291 -9.17 -15.23 4.20
C PRO A 291 -8.89 -16.14 5.39
N VAL A 292 -9.92 -16.37 6.21
CA VAL A 292 -9.85 -17.34 7.29
C VAL A 292 -10.08 -18.70 6.69
N GLU A 293 -9.07 -19.55 6.71
CA GLU A 293 -9.22 -20.94 6.30
C GLU A 293 -10.26 -21.63 7.20
N GLY A 294 -11.28 -22.21 6.60
CA GLY A 294 -12.22 -23.12 7.30
C GLY A 294 -13.47 -22.48 7.91
N LYS A 295 -14.06 -21.43 7.32
CA LYS A 295 -15.47 -21.07 7.60
C LYS A 295 -16.24 -20.84 6.30
#